data_62f8016f8e4b0bc1dfdcfe8389b9c075
#
_entry.id   62f8016f8e4b0bc1dfdcfe8389b9c075
#
_cell.length_a   1.000
_cell.length_b   1.000
_cell.length_c   1.000
_cell.angle_alpha   90.00
_cell.angle_beta   90.00
_cell.angle_gamma   90.00
#
_symmetry.space_group_name_H-M   'P 1'
#
loop_
_entity.id
_entity.type
_entity.pdbx_description
1 polymer ?
#
loop_
_entity_poly.entity_id
_entity_poly.type
_entity_poly.pdbx_seq_one_letter_code
_entity_poly.pdbx_strand_id
1 'polypeptide(L)'
;MMILTELPRQFRWSYVPPLMVYLAAGISGLTAIVGTFFVKDYLNLSAGFLASLGFWAGLPWALKMPLGHLVDLIWKHKNYMVFFGAGVIAASLLIMHGLIAHTASMASILPVESWYVMRVILAPVGFVVQDVVADAMTVEAVPEYDQDGVAHSYAELKNMHTTMQTLGRFAIIGGTVLVALANVILFDGANSLGEDAKIQLYAKIYLYALMIPALSVLGVILAGITNRSNQADVMSGGVISTDRRPDVNWSILLGSLVFVVFSVSLGLSNFAYAQEIVFAGSVGIILFLMSRLVAILPYNQRLMIIGTAIIIFMFRAMPSPGPGLTWFEIDELLFDEQFFSVLSLIASILTLLGIILLRPFMAQNSMAKIIVILSIAGAVLFLPSIGMYYGMHHWTASITGGVVDARFIAIINTAVESPLGQVAMIPLLAWIAKNAPAHLKATFFAVFASFTNLALSASALGTKYLNQVFIVTREVKDKITNDIVTTADYSELGLLLITVAGIALILPIGTVIIIQHSRFRTTD
;
A
#
# COMPACT_ATOMS: atom_id res chain seq x y z
N MET A 1 12.30 9.52 -22.80
CA MET A 1 13.70 9.98 -22.76
C MET A 1 13.83 11.39 -22.17
N MET A 2 13.02 12.40 -22.55
CA MET A 2 13.06 13.76 -21.95
C MET A 2 12.93 13.81 -20.43
N ILE A 3 12.07 13.00 -19.79
CA ILE A 3 11.86 13.03 -18.32
C ILE A 3 13.13 12.66 -17.56
N LEU A 4 13.88 11.65 -18.00
CA LEU A 4 15.09 11.19 -17.32
C LEU A 4 16.26 12.20 -17.43
N THR A 5 16.22 13.08 -18.41
CA THR A 5 17.25 14.14 -18.58
C THR A 5 16.85 15.47 -17.93
N GLU A 6 15.56 15.74 -17.75
CA GLU A 6 15.06 16.97 -17.15
C GLU A 6 14.93 16.88 -15.62
N LEU A 7 14.54 15.72 -15.07
CA LEU A 7 14.41 15.53 -13.63
C LEU A 7 15.68 15.87 -12.83
N PRO A 8 16.90 15.44 -13.23
CA PRO A 8 18.12 15.82 -12.52
C PRO A 8 18.41 17.33 -12.54
N ARG A 9 18.00 18.04 -13.61
CA ARG A 9 18.20 19.49 -13.73
C ARG A 9 17.22 20.29 -12.88
N GLN A 10 16.07 19.72 -12.55
CA GLN A 10 15.03 20.34 -11.71
C GLN A 10 15.13 19.91 -10.24
N PHE A 11 16.09 19.04 -9.89
CA PHE A 11 16.33 18.59 -8.53
C PHE A 11 16.83 19.76 -7.66
N ARG A 12 16.21 19.90 -6.47
CA ARG A 12 16.58 20.90 -5.46
C ARG A 12 16.91 20.21 -4.15
N TRP A 13 17.86 20.73 -3.39
CA TRP A 13 18.21 20.18 -2.08
C TRP A 13 17.05 20.21 -1.09
N SER A 14 16.11 21.17 -1.22
CA SER A 14 14.88 21.23 -0.43
C SER A 14 13.97 20.03 -0.62
N TYR A 15 14.12 19.25 -1.71
CA TYR A 15 13.33 18.05 -1.98
C TYR A 15 13.84 16.83 -1.20
N VAL A 16 15.10 16.82 -0.75
CA VAL A 16 15.71 15.65 -0.09
C VAL A 16 14.97 15.23 1.17
N PRO A 17 14.57 16.11 2.11
CA PRO A 17 13.88 15.70 3.33
C PRO A 17 12.58 14.90 3.09
N PRO A 18 11.58 15.39 2.32
CA PRO A 18 10.38 14.60 2.05
C PRO A 18 10.68 13.33 1.25
N LEU A 19 11.69 13.34 0.35
CA LEU A 19 12.10 12.14 -0.38
C LEU A 19 12.68 11.06 0.54
N MET A 20 13.36 11.42 1.63
CA MET A 20 13.84 10.46 2.63
C MET A 20 12.67 9.77 3.35
N VAL A 21 11.59 10.49 3.67
CA VAL A 21 10.39 9.92 4.28
C VAL A 21 9.68 8.98 3.30
N TYR A 22 9.56 9.37 2.02
CA TYR A 22 9.00 8.51 0.99
C TYR A 22 9.88 7.28 0.69
N LEU A 23 11.21 7.44 0.71
CA LEU A 23 12.13 6.31 0.60
C LEU A 23 11.96 5.33 1.77
N ALA A 24 11.79 5.85 3.00
CA ALA A 24 11.51 5.02 4.18
C ALA A 24 10.20 4.22 4.00
N ALA A 25 9.16 4.84 3.44
CA ALA A 25 7.93 4.12 3.07
C ALA A 25 8.19 3.04 2.01
N GLY A 26 9.04 3.33 1.00
CA GLY A 26 9.43 2.36 -0.03
C GLY A 26 10.19 1.15 0.53
N ILE A 27 11.10 1.36 1.50
CA ILE A 27 11.86 0.25 2.12
C ILE A 27 11.09 -0.48 3.23
N SER A 28 9.84 -0.11 3.51
CA SER A 28 9.02 -0.74 4.56
C SER A 28 8.76 -2.24 4.33
N GLY A 29 8.85 -2.70 3.08
CA GLY A 29 8.69 -4.10 2.69
C GLY A 29 9.83 -5.04 3.09
N LEU A 30 10.92 -4.56 3.69
CA LEU A 30 12.11 -5.37 4.03
C LEU A 30 11.78 -6.62 4.85
N THR A 31 10.78 -6.55 5.72
CA THR A 31 10.37 -7.65 6.60
C THR A 31 9.22 -8.50 6.05
N ALA A 32 8.72 -8.22 4.84
CA ALA A 32 7.51 -8.86 4.31
C ALA A 32 7.70 -10.37 4.12
N ILE A 33 8.81 -10.79 3.50
CA ILE A 33 9.12 -12.21 3.26
C ILE A 33 9.25 -12.95 4.59
N VAL A 34 10.07 -12.44 5.52
CA VAL A 34 10.19 -13.03 6.87
C VAL A 34 8.83 -13.14 7.55
N GLY A 35 8.01 -12.08 7.47
CA GLY A 35 6.66 -12.09 8.04
C GLY A 35 5.79 -13.21 7.48
N THR A 36 5.83 -13.44 6.16
CA THR A 36 5.07 -14.50 5.49
C THR A 36 5.50 -15.89 5.97
N PHE A 37 6.80 -16.18 5.95
CA PHE A 37 7.31 -17.49 6.38
C PHE A 37 7.11 -17.71 7.88
N PHE A 38 7.38 -16.70 8.72
CA PHE A 38 7.17 -16.82 10.17
C PHE A 38 5.69 -17.08 10.52
N VAL A 39 4.76 -16.38 9.88
CA VAL A 39 3.31 -16.61 10.10
C VAL A 39 2.91 -18.00 9.65
N LYS A 40 3.42 -18.45 8.50
CA LYS A 40 3.16 -19.78 7.97
C LYS A 40 3.67 -20.87 8.91
N ASP A 41 4.92 -20.78 9.32
CA ASP A 41 5.56 -21.89 10.03
C ASP A 41 5.23 -21.90 11.53
N TYR A 42 4.95 -20.74 12.13
CA TYR A 42 4.94 -20.60 13.58
C TYR A 42 3.66 -20.07 14.21
N LEU A 43 2.71 -19.54 13.44
CA LEU A 43 1.45 -19.04 14.00
C LEU A 43 0.26 -19.85 13.51
N ASN A 44 -0.55 -20.33 14.45
CA ASN A 44 -1.78 -21.05 14.10
C ASN A 44 -2.95 -20.11 13.79
N LEU A 45 -2.81 -19.28 12.73
CA LEU A 45 -3.82 -18.33 12.29
C LEU A 45 -4.42 -18.77 10.96
N SER A 46 -5.76 -18.82 10.86
CA SER A 46 -6.45 -19.19 9.62
C SER A 46 -6.29 -18.14 8.52
N ALA A 47 -6.44 -18.55 7.25
CA ALA A 47 -6.41 -17.65 6.11
C ALA A 47 -7.49 -16.55 6.20
N GLY A 48 -8.71 -16.92 6.63
CA GLY A 48 -9.81 -15.97 6.87
C GLY A 48 -9.47 -14.96 7.97
N PHE A 49 -8.80 -15.38 9.07
CA PHE A 49 -8.37 -14.48 10.13
C PHE A 49 -7.29 -13.50 9.64
N LEU A 50 -6.31 -13.96 8.87
CA LEU A 50 -5.27 -13.11 8.30
C LEU A 50 -5.84 -12.09 7.31
N ALA A 51 -6.81 -12.48 6.49
CA ALA A 51 -7.55 -11.56 5.62
C ALA A 51 -8.34 -10.52 6.44
N SER A 52 -9.00 -10.96 7.52
CA SER A 52 -9.66 -10.10 8.51
C SER A 52 -8.69 -9.08 9.13
N LEU A 53 -7.51 -9.52 9.51
CA LEU A 53 -6.47 -8.66 10.06
C LEU A 53 -5.98 -7.62 9.03
N GLY A 54 -5.95 -7.99 7.74
CA GLY A 54 -5.68 -7.08 6.63
C GLY A 54 -6.67 -5.92 6.53
N PHE A 55 -7.97 -6.16 6.83
CA PHE A 55 -8.97 -5.10 6.93
C PHE A 55 -8.60 -4.06 8.00
N TRP A 56 -8.26 -4.51 9.21
CA TRP A 56 -7.88 -3.61 10.31
C TRP A 56 -6.59 -2.86 10.01
N ALA A 57 -5.61 -3.51 9.39
CA ALA A 57 -4.36 -2.88 8.94
C ALA A 57 -4.58 -1.81 7.84
N GLY A 58 -5.61 -1.97 7.03
CA GLY A 58 -6.01 -1.00 5.99
C GLY A 58 -6.76 0.22 6.51
N LEU A 59 -7.44 0.10 7.65
CA LEU A 59 -8.32 1.15 8.18
C LEU A 59 -7.62 2.50 8.44
N PRO A 60 -6.39 2.58 8.99
CA PRO A 60 -5.67 3.84 9.17
C PRO A 60 -5.52 4.65 7.88
N TRP A 61 -5.35 3.99 6.74
CA TRP A 61 -5.23 4.65 5.44
C TRP A 61 -6.55 5.29 4.96
N ALA A 62 -7.69 4.74 5.36
CA ALA A 62 -9.00 5.37 5.11
C ALA A 62 -9.20 6.63 5.97
N LEU A 63 -8.52 6.72 7.12
CA LEU A 63 -8.57 7.85 8.07
C LEU A 63 -7.52 8.94 7.79
N LYS A 64 -6.85 8.92 6.65
CA LYS A 64 -5.80 9.87 6.29
C LYS A 64 -6.29 11.34 6.28
N MET A 65 -7.55 11.58 5.88
CA MET A 65 -8.14 12.92 5.78
C MET A 65 -8.16 13.69 7.12
N PRO A 66 -8.65 13.12 8.24
CA PRO A 66 -8.59 13.79 9.54
C PRO A 66 -7.17 14.09 10.03
N LEU A 67 -6.24 13.20 9.75
CA LEU A 67 -4.82 13.41 10.07
C LEU A 67 -4.24 14.58 9.28
N GLY A 68 -4.64 14.77 8.01
CA GLY A 68 -4.26 15.94 7.22
C GLY A 68 -4.71 17.25 7.86
N HIS A 69 -5.97 17.32 8.32
CA HIS A 69 -6.47 18.51 9.03
C HIS A 69 -5.71 18.76 10.34
N LEU A 70 -5.37 17.69 11.08
CA LEU A 70 -4.55 17.81 12.29
C LEU A 70 -3.14 18.37 11.96
N VAL A 71 -2.52 17.92 10.89
CA VAL A 71 -1.21 18.43 10.42
C VAL A 71 -1.31 19.92 10.10
N ASP A 72 -2.37 20.36 9.41
CA ASP A 72 -2.59 21.77 9.09
C ASP A 72 -2.71 22.63 10.36
N LEU A 73 -3.40 22.13 11.40
CA LEU A 73 -3.54 22.83 12.68
C LEU A 73 -2.24 22.95 13.47
N ILE A 74 -1.41 21.90 13.45
CA ILE A 74 -0.13 21.84 14.14
C ILE A 74 1.06 22.09 13.21
N TRP A 75 0.88 22.82 12.12
CA TRP A 75 1.85 22.98 11.03
C TRP A 75 3.30 23.22 11.51
N LYS A 76 3.47 24.12 12.48
CA LYS A 76 4.79 24.41 13.07
C LYS A 76 5.39 23.23 13.84
N HIS A 77 4.56 22.30 14.28
CA HIS A 77 4.95 21.17 15.13
C HIS A 77 4.73 19.81 14.46
N LYS A 78 4.36 19.78 13.17
CA LYS A 78 4.07 18.56 12.41
C LYS A 78 5.20 17.53 12.46
N ASN A 79 6.45 17.98 12.60
CA ASN A 79 7.62 17.11 12.71
C ASN A 79 7.53 16.14 13.90
N TYR A 80 6.87 16.53 15.01
CA TYR A 80 6.65 15.62 16.16
C TYR A 80 5.81 14.42 15.77
N MET A 81 4.89 14.55 14.80
CA MET A 81 4.12 13.42 14.31
C MET A 81 5.00 12.38 13.60
N VAL A 82 6.07 12.82 12.90
CA VAL A 82 7.01 11.87 12.28
C VAL A 82 7.78 11.10 13.34
N PHE A 83 8.25 11.78 14.42
CA PHE A 83 8.90 11.09 15.55
C PHE A 83 7.95 10.11 16.23
N PHE A 84 6.69 10.49 16.45
CA PHE A 84 5.67 9.59 16.98
C PHE A 84 5.45 8.39 16.06
N GLY A 85 5.22 8.62 14.76
CA GLY A 85 5.06 7.55 13.77
C GLY A 85 6.27 6.63 13.69
N ALA A 86 7.49 7.19 13.75
CA ALA A 86 8.73 6.41 13.81
C ALA A 86 8.81 5.53 15.07
N GLY A 87 8.42 6.05 16.22
CA GLY A 87 8.36 5.29 17.46
C GLY A 87 7.37 4.12 17.38
N VAL A 88 6.19 4.34 16.79
CA VAL A 88 5.17 3.30 16.58
C VAL A 88 5.65 2.23 15.60
N ILE A 89 6.31 2.62 14.49
CA ILE A 89 6.91 1.66 13.55
C ILE A 89 8.02 0.86 14.25
N ALA A 90 8.92 1.53 14.98
CA ALA A 90 9.98 0.85 15.72
C ALA A 90 9.42 -0.14 16.75
N ALA A 91 8.39 0.24 17.50
CA ALA A 91 7.70 -0.67 18.44
C ALA A 91 7.13 -1.90 17.72
N SER A 92 6.47 -1.72 16.57
CA SER A 92 5.97 -2.83 15.73
C SER A 92 7.08 -3.78 15.29
N LEU A 93 8.23 -3.24 14.86
CA LEU A 93 9.39 -4.03 14.44
C LEU A 93 10.04 -4.78 15.61
N LEU A 94 10.17 -4.13 16.77
CA LEU A 94 10.73 -4.73 17.99
C LEU A 94 9.84 -5.83 18.56
N ILE A 95 8.51 -5.65 18.52
CA ILE A 95 7.56 -6.71 18.88
C ILE A 95 7.82 -7.95 18.04
N MET A 96 7.93 -7.79 16.73
CA MET A 96 8.16 -8.95 15.86
C MET A 96 9.55 -9.56 16.06
N HIS A 97 10.58 -8.73 16.24
CA HIS A 97 11.91 -9.22 16.63
C HIS A 97 11.84 -10.07 17.91
N GLY A 98 11.15 -9.56 18.95
CA GLY A 98 10.95 -10.31 20.21
C GLY A 98 10.20 -11.62 20.00
N LEU A 99 9.15 -11.64 19.16
CA LEU A 99 8.43 -12.86 18.83
C LEU A 99 9.31 -13.92 18.15
N ILE A 100 10.25 -13.50 17.32
CA ILE A 100 11.14 -14.40 16.58
C ILE A 100 12.30 -14.86 17.50
N ALA A 101 12.97 -13.92 18.16
CA ALA A 101 14.20 -14.21 18.92
C ALA A 101 13.94 -14.72 20.35
N HIS A 102 12.81 -14.32 20.96
CA HIS A 102 12.50 -14.55 22.37
C HIS A 102 11.07 -15.02 22.58
N THR A 103 10.60 -15.96 21.74
CA THR A 103 9.21 -16.44 21.71
C THR A 103 8.69 -16.85 23.10
N ALA A 104 9.46 -17.62 23.86
CA ALA A 104 9.06 -18.11 25.19
C ALA A 104 8.82 -16.95 26.19
N SER A 105 9.72 -15.95 26.19
CA SER A 105 9.57 -14.76 27.06
C SER A 105 8.36 -13.91 26.66
N MET A 106 8.12 -13.74 25.37
CA MET A 106 6.95 -13.00 24.86
C MET A 106 5.65 -13.76 25.19
N ALA A 107 5.63 -15.08 25.01
CA ALA A 107 4.49 -15.95 25.30
C ALA A 107 4.11 -15.98 26.78
N SER A 108 5.06 -15.75 27.70
CA SER A 108 4.77 -15.66 29.14
C SER A 108 3.99 -14.40 29.54
N ILE A 109 3.97 -13.37 28.69
CA ILE A 109 3.28 -12.10 28.95
C ILE A 109 1.90 -12.09 28.28
N LEU A 110 1.86 -12.40 26.96
CA LEU A 110 0.64 -12.47 26.14
C LEU A 110 0.77 -13.60 25.11
N PRO A 111 -0.35 -14.19 24.63
CA PRO A 111 -0.32 -15.14 23.52
C PRO A 111 0.43 -14.58 22.29
N VAL A 112 1.15 -15.43 21.60
CA VAL A 112 1.99 -15.06 20.43
C VAL A 112 1.16 -14.40 19.35
N GLU A 113 -0.05 -14.90 19.11
CA GLU A 113 -1.02 -14.35 18.17
C GLU A 113 -1.43 -12.90 18.53
N SER A 114 -1.60 -12.61 19.82
CA SER A 114 -1.95 -11.26 20.30
C SER A 114 -0.83 -10.26 20.02
N TRP A 115 0.42 -10.64 20.22
CA TRP A 115 1.57 -9.83 19.86
C TRP A 115 1.64 -9.58 18.36
N TYR A 116 1.38 -10.62 17.56
CA TYR A 116 1.37 -10.51 16.11
C TYR A 116 0.26 -9.55 15.62
N VAL A 117 -0.95 -9.68 16.16
CA VAL A 117 -2.07 -8.75 15.86
C VAL A 117 -1.68 -7.31 16.19
N MET A 118 -1.12 -7.09 17.39
CA MET A 118 -0.68 -5.75 17.79
C MET A 118 0.38 -5.18 16.83
N ARG A 119 1.36 -5.98 16.43
CA ARG A 119 2.37 -5.56 15.46
C ARG A 119 1.73 -5.17 14.11
N VAL A 120 0.80 -5.96 13.59
CA VAL A 120 0.17 -5.73 12.28
C VAL A 120 -0.67 -4.45 12.28
N ILE A 121 -1.26 -4.07 13.40
CA ILE A 121 -2.05 -2.84 13.53
C ILE A 121 -1.14 -1.62 13.74
N LEU A 122 -0.09 -1.73 14.54
CA LEU A 122 0.78 -0.59 14.85
C LEU A 122 1.55 -0.08 13.63
N ALA A 123 2.06 -0.96 12.77
CA ALA A 123 2.86 -0.55 11.63
C ALA A 123 2.11 0.42 10.68
N PRO A 124 0.89 0.13 10.18
CA PRO A 124 0.13 1.05 9.33
C PRO A 124 -0.20 2.37 10.01
N VAL A 125 -0.50 2.37 11.32
CA VAL A 125 -0.74 3.61 12.08
C VAL A 125 0.49 4.52 12.01
N GLY A 126 1.68 3.97 12.28
CA GLY A 126 2.92 4.73 12.20
C GLY A 126 3.21 5.26 10.79
N PHE A 127 3.02 4.41 9.75
CA PHE A 127 3.24 4.81 8.36
C PHE A 127 2.26 5.89 7.90
N VAL A 128 0.97 5.78 8.20
CA VAL A 128 -0.04 6.79 7.82
C VAL A 128 0.26 8.15 8.45
N VAL A 129 0.64 8.17 9.72
CA VAL A 129 1.02 9.41 10.40
C VAL A 129 2.23 10.08 9.73
N GLN A 130 3.24 9.30 9.34
CA GLN A 130 4.41 9.83 8.63
C GLN A 130 4.08 10.29 7.20
N ASP A 131 3.23 9.54 6.49
CA ASP A 131 2.85 9.82 5.10
C ASP A 131 2.10 11.15 4.98
N VAL A 132 1.17 11.43 5.89
CA VAL A 132 0.46 12.72 5.92
C VAL A 132 1.42 13.90 6.13
N VAL A 133 2.42 13.75 6.98
CA VAL A 133 3.43 14.78 7.19
C VAL A 133 4.37 14.90 5.98
N ALA A 134 4.73 13.79 5.35
CA ALA A 134 5.53 13.80 4.12
C ALA A 134 4.83 14.57 3.01
N ASP A 135 3.50 14.35 2.83
CA ASP A 135 2.70 15.13 1.88
C ASP A 135 2.79 16.65 2.17
N ALA A 136 2.68 17.06 3.44
CA ALA A 136 2.82 18.47 3.84
C ALA A 136 4.25 19.00 3.58
N MET A 137 5.27 18.18 3.84
CA MET A 137 6.67 18.54 3.55
C MET A 137 6.94 18.73 2.06
N THR A 138 6.23 18.00 1.16
CA THR A 138 6.38 18.22 -0.29
C THR A 138 5.89 19.59 -0.73
N VAL A 139 4.89 20.14 -0.07
CA VAL A 139 4.40 21.50 -0.33
C VAL A 139 5.43 22.54 0.13
N GLU A 140 5.99 22.38 1.33
CA GLU A 140 7.03 23.28 1.85
C GLU A 140 8.34 23.21 1.08
N ALA A 141 8.67 22.08 0.48
CA ALA A 141 9.91 21.89 -0.25
C ALA A 141 9.96 22.69 -1.56
N VAL A 142 8.80 23.13 -2.07
CA VAL A 142 8.69 23.96 -3.28
C VAL A 142 8.72 25.44 -2.87
N PRO A 143 9.79 26.21 -3.20
CA PRO A 143 9.88 27.62 -2.84
C PRO A 143 8.89 28.45 -3.64
N GLU A 144 8.24 29.42 -2.99
CA GLU A 144 7.33 30.38 -3.64
C GLU A 144 8.08 31.52 -4.33
N TYR A 145 9.33 31.76 -3.91
CA TYR A 145 10.20 32.83 -4.42
C TYR A 145 11.51 32.24 -4.94
N ASP A 146 12.11 32.90 -5.93
CA ASP A 146 13.46 32.57 -6.41
C ASP A 146 14.56 33.13 -5.47
N GLN A 147 15.82 32.92 -5.84
CA GLN A 147 16.96 33.40 -5.05
C GLN A 147 17.07 34.94 -4.99
N ASP A 148 16.45 35.65 -5.93
CA ASP A 148 16.41 37.09 -6.02
C ASP A 148 15.17 37.69 -5.32
N GLY A 149 14.33 36.87 -4.68
CA GLY A 149 13.13 37.28 -3.96
C GLY A 149 11.94 37.59 -4.88
N VAL A 150 12.00 37.19 -6.15
CA VAL A 150 10.90 37.33 -7.11
C VAL A 150 9.98 36.14 -7.01
N ALA A 151 8.65 36.37 -6.92
CA ALA A 151 7.67 35.30 -6.86
C ALA A 151 7.65 34.48 -8.15
N HIS A 152 7.72 33.16 -8.03
CA HIS A 152 7.56 32.25 -9.16
C HIS A 152 6.18 32.38 -9.80
N SER A 153 6.13 32.29 -11.11
CA SER A 153 4.86 32.25 -11.86
C SER A 153 4.06 31.00 -11.48
N TYR A 154 2.72 31.07 -11.65
CA TYR A 154 1.84 29.91 -11.41
C TYR A 154 2.27 28.66 -12.20
N ALA A 155 2.75 28.84 -13.44
CA ALA A 155 3.20 27.75 -14.31
C ALA A 155 4.49 27.09 -13.75
N GLU A 156 5.42 27.87 -13.24
CA GLU A 156 6.66 27.38 -12.61
C GLU A 156 6.36 26.62 -11.32
N LEU A 157 5.53 27.19 -10.42
CA LEU A 157 5.11 26.52 -9.18
C LEU A 157 4.42 25.18 -9.47
N LYS A 158 3.52 25.17 -10.45
CA LYS A 158 2.84 23.94 -10.89
C LYS A 158 3.84 22.88 -11.37
N ASN A 159 4.85 23.30 -12.12
CA ASN A 159 5.90 22.41 -12.63
C ASN A 159 6.75 21.84 -11.50
N MET A 160 7.17 22.68 -10.55
CA MET A 160 7.96 22.28 -9.39
C MET A 160 7.19 21.30 -8.47
N HIS A 161 5.89 21.55 -8.20
CA HIS A 161 5.05 20.62 -7.46
C HIS A 161 4.91 19.29 -8.18
N THR A 162 4.73 19.31 -9.52
CA THR A 162 4.65 18.08 -10.33
C THR A 162 5.96 17.30 -10.28
N THR A 163 7.09 17.99 -10.38
CA THR A 163 8.43 17.38 -10.25
C THR A 163 8.61 16.74 -8.87
N MET A 164 8.25 17.44 -7.80
CA MET A 164 8.35 16.93 -6.42
C MET A 164 7.50 15.66 -6.24
N GLN A 165 6.25 15.65 -6.70
CA GLN A 165 5.38 14.47 -6.63
C GLN A 165 5.93 13.30 -7.45
N THR A 166 6.50 13.57 -8.62
CA THR A 166 7.14 12.55 -9.46
C THR A 166 8.35 11.94 -8.76
N LEU A 167 9.23 12.77 -8.19
CA LEU A 167 10.40 12.31 -7.43
C LEU A 167 9.97 11.50 -6.19
N GLY A 168 8.89 11.89 -5.50
CA GLY A 168 8.32 11.14 -4.38
C GLY A 168 7.92 9.72 -4.79
N ARG A 169 7.27 9.55 -5.96
CA ARG A 169 6.94 8.23 -6.48
C ARG A 169 8.18 7.41 -6.85
N PHE A 170 9.18 8.04 -7.44
CA PHE A 170 10.46 7.39 -7.70
C PHE A 170 11.16 6.96 -6.41
N ALA A 171 11.10 7.76 -5.35
CA ALA A 171 11.68 7.39 -4.05
C ALA A 171 11.00 6.16 -3.44
N ILE A 172 9.65 6.11 -3.46
CA ILE A 172 8.89 4.94 -2.97
C ILE A 172 9.24 3.68 -3.78
N ILE A 173 9.13 3.73 -5.11
CA ILE A 173 9.36 2.56 -5.98
C ILE A 173 10.85 2.17 -5.97
N GLY A 174 11.76 3.16 -5.96
CA GLY A 174 13.20 2.92 -5.78
C GLY A 174 13.50 2.21 -4.47
N GLY A 175 12.79 2.58 -3.39
CA GLY A 175 12.85 1.89 -2.10
C GLY A 175 12.45 0.41 -2.21
N THR A 176 11.39 0.08 -2.94
CA THR A 176 10.99 -1.33 -3.14
C THR A 176 12.04 -2.13 -3.93
N VAL A 177 12.70 -1.51 -4.92
CA VAL A 177 13.83 -2.14 -5.64
C VAL A 177 14.99 -2.40 -4.70
N LEU A 178 15.37 -1.41 -3.86
CA LEU A 178 16.45 -1.58 -2.88
C LEU A 178 16.16 -2.70 -1.88
N VAL A 179 14.92 -2.78 -1.39
CA VAL A 179 14.47 -3.86 -0.50
C VAL A 179 14.56 -5.22 -1.18
N ALA A 180 14.07 -5.32 -2.40
CA ALA A 180 14.08 -6.59 -3.13
C ALA A 180 15.53 -7.06 -3.37
N LEU A 181 16.43 -6.13 -3.74
CA LEU A 181 17.86 -6.42 -3.87
C LEU A 181 18.49 -6.83 -2.53
N ALA A 182 18.17 -6.10 -1.44
CA ALA A 182 18.65 -6.44 -0.10
C ALA A 182 18.17 -7.85 0.32
N ASN A 183 16.91 -8.19 0.06
CA ASN A 183 16.37 -9.51 0.38
C ASN A 183 17.02 -10.62 -0.45
N VAL A 184 17.31 -10.42 -1.73
CA VAL A 184 18.09 -11.39 -2.54
C VAL A 184 19.44 -11.68 -1.90
N ILE A 185 20.13 -10.66 -1.39
CA ILE A 185 21.44 -10.81 -0.73
C ILE A 185 21.29 -11.44 0.66
N LEU A 186 20.28 -11.03 1.43
CA LEU A 186 20.08 -11.52 2.82
C LEU A 186 19.63 -12.98 2.87
N PHE A 187 18.88 -13.45 1.88
CA PHE A 187 18.41 -14.83 1.80
C PHE A 187 19.30 -15.73 0.94
N ASP A 188 20.43 -15.21 0.44
CA ASP A 188 21.38 -16.04 -0.30
C ASP A 188 21.91 -17.17 0.61
N GLY A 189 21.70 -18.41 0.18
CA GLY A 189 22.06 -19.60 0.95
C GLY A 189 21.18 -19.89 2.18
N ALA A 190 20.06 -19.16 2.40
CA ALA A 190 19.19 -19.35 3.57
C ALA A 190 18.60 -20.78 3.65
N ASN A 191 18.38 -21.45 2.51
CA ASN A 191 17.89 -22.83 2.47
C ASN A 191 18.87 -23.87 3.01
N SER A 192 20.17 -23.55 3.02
CA SER A 192 21.21 -24.44 3.58
C SER A 192 21.39 -24.25 5.09
N LEU A 193 20.75 -23.25 5.69
CA LEU A 193 20.84 -22.97 7.12
C LEU A 193 19.99 -23.95 7.92
N GLY A 194 20.50 -24.38 9.07
CA GLY A 194 19.67 -25.05 10.07
C GLY A 194 18.62 -24.11 10.66
N GLU A 195 17.57 -24.68 11.25
CA GLU A 195 16.41 -23.94 11.76
C GLU A 195 16.78 -22.78 12.71
N ASP A 196 17.67 -23.02 13.68
CA ASP A 196 18.14 -21.99 14.62
C ASP A 196 18.86 -20.83 13.92
N ALA A 197 19.68 -21.13 12.91
CA ALA A 197 20.40 -20.11 12.14
C ALA A 197 19.42 -19.28 11.27
N LYS A 198 18.38 -19.93 10.74
CA LYS A 198 17.32 -19.28 9.98
C LYS A 198 16.50 -18.33 10.86
N ILE A 199 16.12 -18.75 12.06
CA ILE A 199 15.44 -17.90 13.06
C ILE A 199 16.31 -16.69 13.43
N GLN A 200 17.62 -16.88 13.62
CA GLN A 200 18.54 -15.77 13.89
C GLN A 200 18.63 -14.80 12.70
N LEU A 201 18.64 -15.31 11.47
CA LEU A 201 18.60 -14.47 10.27
C LEU A 201 17.32 -13.62 10.23
N TYR A 202 16.16 -14.23 10.48
CA TYR A 202 14.88 -13.54 10.53
C TYR A 202 14.88 -12.43 11.60
N ALA A 203 15.36 -12.72 12.80
CA ALA A 203 15.47 -11.73 13.87
C ALA A 203 16.38 -10.56 13.49
N LYS A 204 17.53 -10.82 12.85
CA LYS A 204 18.45 -9.78 12.35
C LYS A 204 17.81 -8.89 11.30
N ILE A 205 16.99 -9.43 10.37
CA ILE A 205 16.30 -8.65 9.35
C ILE A 205 15.34 -7.64 10.00
N TYR A 206 14.63 -8.02 11.09
CA TYR A 206 13.79 -7.07 11.84
C TYR A 206 14.61 -5.98 12.56
N LEU A 207 15.82 -6.28 13.03
CA LEU A 207 16.70 -5.25 13.56
C LEU A 207 17.22 -4.31 12.46
N TYR A 208 17.59 -4.83 11.31
CA TYR A 208 17.97 -4.00 10.16
C TYR A 208 16.83 -3.11 9.69
N ALA A 209 15.58 -3.58 9.80
CA ALA A 209 14.40 -2.80 9.45
C ALA A 209 14.20 -1.55 10.34
N LEU A 210 14.86 -1.44 11.49
CA LEU A 210 14.87 -0.21 12.29
C LEU A 210 15.51 0.98 11.56
N MET A 211 16.27 0.73 10.50
CA MET A 211 16.72 1.79 9.59
C MET A 211 15.56 2.55 8.93
N ILE A 212 14.38 1.91 8.78
CA ILE A 212 13.19 2.51 8.16
C ILE A 212 12.72 3.75 8.94
N PRO A 213 12.33 3.63 10.23
CA PRO A 213 11.97 4.79 11.03
C PRO A 213 13.14 5.75 11.25
N ALA A 214 14.39 5.26 11.32
CA ALA A 214 15.57 6.09 11.45
C ALA A 214 15.74 7.02 10.22
N LEU A 215 15.53 6.52 9.01
CA LEU A 215 15.60 7.30 7.77
C LEU A 215 14.54 8.40 7.72
N SER A 216 13.31 8.11 8.17
CA SER A 216 12.24 9.11 8.27
C SER A 216 12.61 10.23 9.26
N VAL A 217 13.15 9.87 10.41
CA VAL A 217 13.60 10.82 11.44
C VAL A 217 14.74 11.70 10.91
N LEU A 218 15.73 11.11 10.23
CA LEU A 218 16.81 11.86 9.60
C LEU A 218 16.30 12.86 8.56
N GLY A 219 15.30 12.47 7.75
CA GLY A 219 14.65 13.36 6.79
C GLY A 219 14.04 14.60 7.46
N VAL A 220 13.36 14.42 8.59
CA VAL A 220 12.75 15.52 9.35
C VAL A 220 13.80 16.40 10.04
N ILE A 221 14.86 15.82 10.58
CA ILE A 221 15.98 16.58 11.17
C ILE A 221 16.62 17.45 10.07
N LEU A 222 16.88 16.88 8.90
CA LEU A 222 17.44 17.61 7.77
C LEU A 222 16.51 18.74 7.31
N ALA A 223 15.18 18.50 7.25
CA ALA A 223 14.20 19.55 6.97
C ALA A 223 14.31 20.72 7.96
N GLY A 224 14.44 20.42 9.25
CA GLY A 224 14.61 21.43 10.30
C GLY A 224 15.86 22.27 10.13
N ILE A 225 16.97 21.69 9.67
CA ILE A 225 18.23 22.39 9.38
C ILE A 225 18.08 23.28 8.14
N THR A 226 17.54 22.72 7.06
CA THR A 226 17.36 23.43 5.77
C THR A 226 16.39 24.62 5.91
N ASN A 227 15.26 24.43 6.62
CA ASN A 227 14.29 25.50 6.83
C ASN A 227 14.84 26.64 7.71
N ARG A 228 15.69 26.35 8.69
CA ARG A 228 16.37 27.39 9.48
C ARG A 228 17.33 28.23 8.64
N SER A 229 18.05 27.59 7.72
CA SER A 229 18.92 28.29 6.79
C SER A 229 18.13 29.22 5.87
N ASN A 230 17.06 28.72 5.25
CA ASN A 230 16.21 29.52 4.37
C ASN A 230 15.48 30.66 5.10
N GLN A 231 15.05 30.46 6.35
CA GLN A 231 14.45 31.54 7.16
C GLN A 231 15.46 32.63 7.54
N ALA A 232 16.71 32.29 7.79
CA ALA A 232 17.75 33.27 8.04
C ALA A 232 18.01 34.16 6.81
N ASP A 233 17.97 33.57 5.61
CA ASP A 233 18.14 34.28 4.34
C ASP A 233 16.93 35.17 4.00
N VAL A 234 15.70 34.73 4.29
CA VAL A 234 14.43 35.47 4.09
C VAL A 234 14.28 36.61 5.11
N MET A 235 14.69 36.42 6.36
CA MET A 235 14.66 37.49 7.37
C MET A 235 15.61 38.68 7.01
N SER A 236 16.64 38.41 6.24
CA SER A 236 17.51 39.47 5.69
C SER A 236 16.85 40.26 4.54
N GLY A 237 15.82 39.71 3.90
CA GLY A 237 15.10 40.28 2.75
C GLY A 237 13.72 40.91 3.03
N GLY A 238 13.24 40.92 4.27
CA GLY A 238 12.02 41.68 4.68
C GLY A 238 10.66 41.10 4.24
N VAL A 239 10.59 39.85 3.82
CA VAL A 239 9.31 39.20 3.41
C VAL A 239 8.57 38.63 4.63
N ILE A 240 7.45 39.26 5.00
CA ILE A 240 6.59 38.80 6.10
C ILE A 240 5.67 37.70 5.54
N SER A 241 5.92 36.44 5.94
CA SER A 241 4.96 35.36 5.70
C SER A 241 3.69 35.60 6.52
N THR A 242 2.55 35.78 5.88
CA THR A 242 1.24 35.88 6.53
C THR A 242 0.91 34.52 7.14
N ASP A 243 1.05 34.42 8.47
CA ASP A 243 0.73 33.25 9.30
C ASP A 243 -0.80 33.06 9.35
N ARG A 244 -1.41 32.61 8.25
CA ARG A 244 -2.82 32.21 8.24
C ARG A 244 -2.95 30.88 8.95
N ARG A 245 -3.36 30.92 10.21
CA ARG A 245 -3.79 29.70 10.93
C ARG A 245 -5.12 29.25 10.32
N PRO A 246 -5.23 28.00 9.85
CA PRO A 246 -6.52 27.48 9.40
C PRO A 246 -7.50 27.45 10.58
N ASP A 247 -8.76 27.76 10.32
CA ASP A 247 -9.82 27.67 11.33
C ASP A 247 -10.01 26.22 11.77
N VAL A 248 -10.12 26.00 13.08
CA VAL A 248 -10.31 24.65 13.62
C VAL A 248 -11.68 24.12 13.23
N ASN A 249 -11.72 23.10 12.41
CA ASN A 249 -12.97 22.41 12.09
C ASN A 249 -13.23 21.30 13.13
N TRP A 250 -13.89 21.68 14.23
CA TRP A 250 -14.24 20.78 15.31
C TRP A 250 -15.10 19.59 14.86
N SER A 251 -15.92 19.76 13.83
CA SER A 251 -16.75 18.67 13.29
C SER A 251 -15.89 17.57 12.69
N ILE A 252 -14.80 17.91 12.01
CA ILE A 252 -13.85 16.94 11.44
C ILE A 252 -13.09 16.24 12.57
N LEU A 253 -12.52 17.00 13.52
CA LEU A 253 -11.70 16.44 14.60
C LEU A 253 -12.51 15.55 15.56
N LEU A 254 -13.64 16.06 16.09
CA LEU A 254 -14.47 15.31 17.01
C LEU A 254 -15.16 14.13 16.32
N GLY A 255 -15.67 14.32 15.11
CA GLY A 255 -16.27 13.24 14.32
C GLY A 255 -15.27 12.12 14.05
N SER A 256 -14.03 12.47 13.70
CA SER A 256 -12.95 11.49 13.49
C SER A 256 -12.54 10.78 14.78
N LEU A 257 -12.43 11.51 15.89
CA LEU A 257 -12.11 10.92 17.20
C LEU A 257 -13.20 9.92 17.62
N VAL A 258 -14.47 10.31 17.51
CA VAL A 258 -15.61 9.43 17.80
C VAL A 258 -15.57 8.20 16.92
N PHE A 259 -15.30 8.37 15.62
CA PHE A 259 -15.20 7.24 14.70
C PHE A 259 -14.03 6.30 15.02
N VAL A 260 -12.85 6.83 15.38
CA VAL A 260 -11.69 6.03 15.80
C VAL A 260 -12.02 5.26 17.09
N VAL A 261 -12.57 5.93 18.11
CA VAL A 261 -12.95 5.28 19.37
C VAL A 261 -13.99 4.18 19.13
N PHE A 262 -15.00 4.47 18.32
CA PHE A 262 -16.02 3.48 17.91
C PHE A 262 -15.40 2.28 17.19
N SER A 263 -14.53 2.52 16.21
CA SER A 263 -13.87 1.47 15.43
C SER A 263 -12.97 0.60 16.30
N VAL A 264 -12.18 1.21 17.19
CA VAL A 264 -11.31 0.49 18.14
C VAL A 264 -12.15 -0.31 19.13
N SER A 265 -13.22 0.28 19.68
CA SER A 265 -14.11 -0.40 20.62
C SER A 265 -14.79 -1.63 19.98
N LEU A 266 -15.26 -1.49 18.74
CA LEU A 266 -15.79 -2.62 17.98
C LEU A 266 -14.72 -3.66 17.65
N GLY A 267 -13.52 -3.23 17.25
CA GLY A 267 -12.41 -4.14 16.95
C GLY A 267 -11.92 -4.96 18.14
N LEU A 268 -12.00 -4.39 19.34
CA LEU A 268 -11.68 -5.07 20.60
C LEU A 268 -12.86 -5.88 21.16
N SER A 269 -14.06 -5.68 20.63
CA SER A 269 -15.23 -6.44 21.02
C SER A 269 -15.23 -7.79 20.28
N ASN A 270 -15.82 -8.81 20.91
CA ASN A 270 -16.05 -10.11 20.27
C ASN A 270 -17.29 -10.10 19.36
N PHE A 271 -17.68 -8.93 18.83
CA PHE A 271 -18.86 -8.81 17.99
C PHE A 271 -18.57 -9.34 16.58
N ALA A 272 -19.37 -10.31 16.15
CA ALA A 272 -19.14 -11.09 14.92
C ALA A 272 -19.06 -10.22 13.65
N TYR A 273 -19.81 -9.10 13.60
CA TYR A 273 -19.92 -8.21 12.44
C TYR A 273 -19.23 -6.86 12.66
N ALA A 274 -18.22 -6.77 13.54
CA ALA A 274 -17.53 -5.53 13.86
C ALA A 274 -16.92 -4.87 12.62
N GLN A 275 -16.31 -5.65 11.73
CA GLN A 275 -15.66 -5.15 10.52
C GLN A 275 -16.66 -4.58 9.52
N GLU A 276 -17.77 -5.26 9.30
CA GLU A 276 -18.85 -4.88 8.41
C GLU A 276 -19.49 -3.57 8.85
N ILE A 277 -19.70 -3.40 10.17
CA ILE A 277 -20.26 -2.16 10.74
C ILE A 277 -19.26 -1.01 10.60
N VAL A 278 -17.99 -1.22 10.90
CA VAL A 278 -16.95 -0.19 10.71
C VAL A 278 -16.79 0.16 9.24
N PHE A 279 -16.84 -0.83 8.35
CA PHE A 279 -16.80 -0.61 6.91
C PHE A 279 -18.01 0.20 6.43
N ALA A 280 -19.24 -0.19 6.82
CA ALA A 280 -20.46 0.52 6.45
C ALA A 280 -20.46 1.97 6.97
N GLY A 281 -20.00 2.19 8.20
CA GLY A 281 -19.82 3.52 8.78
C GLY A 281 -18.81 4.37 7.98
N SER A 282 -17.67 3.78 7.61
CA SER A 282 -16.63 4.43 6.80
C SER A 282 -17.17 4.80 5.40
N VAL A 283 -17.87 3.86 4.75
CA VAL A 283 -18.55 4.11 3.45
C VAL A 283 -19.53 5.28 3.59
N GLY A 284 -20.38 5.26 4.61
CA GLY A 284 -21.38 6.33 4.85
C GLY A 284 -20.74 7.70 5.00
N ILE A 285 -19.68 7.81 5.80
CA ILE A 285 -18.96 9.08 6.00
C ILE A 285 -18.32 9.56 4.70
N ILE A 286 -17.61 8.69 3.99
CA ILE A 286 -16.91 9.06 2.75
C ILE A 286 -17.90 9.43 1.65
N LEU A 287 -19.00 8.68 1.49
CA LEU A 287 -20.05 9.02 0.53
C LEU A 287 -20.74 10.35 0.87
N PHE A 288 -20.97 10.65 2.15
CA PHE A 288 -21.49 11.94 2.58
C PHE A 288 -20.54 13.08 2.19
N LEU A 289 -19.23 12.94 2.46
CA LEU A 289 -18.23 13.94 2.10
C LEU A 289 -18.12 14.10 0.57
N MET A 290 -18.10 13.00 -0.17
CA MET A 290 -18.10 13.02 -1.64
C MET A 290 -19.34 13.72 -2.19
N SER A 291 -20.53 13.44 -1.65
CA SER A 291 -21.77 14.08 -2.09
C SER A 291 -21.72 15.60 -1.94
N ARG A 292 -21.14 16.11 -0.83
CA ARG A 292 -20.95 17.55 -0.60
C ARG A 292 -19.97 18.18 -1.58
N LEU A 293 -18.84 17.49 -1.83
CA LEU A 293 -17.83 17.98 -2.76
C LEU A 293 -18.33 17.99 -4.21
N VAL A 294 -18.99 16.92 -4.62
CA VAL A 294 -19.48 16.77 -5.99
C VAL A 294 -20.69 17.69 -6.25
N ALA A 295 -21.45 18.08 -5.20
CA ALA A 295 -22.58 18.99 -5.31
C ALA A 295 -22.21 20.37 -5.86
N ILE A 296 -20.96 20.81 -5.72
CA ILE A 296 -20.45 22.11 -6.20
C ILE A 296 -20.27 22.10 -7.72
N LEU A 297 -20.14 20.92 -8.33
CA LEU A 297 -19.84 20.76 -9.76
C LEU A 297 -21.09 20.83 -10.63
N PRO A 298 -20.96 21.19 -11.92
CA PRO A 298 -22.05 21.11 -12.89
C PRO A 298 -22.66 19.72 -12.98
N TYR A 299 -23.97 19.63 -13.22
CA TYR A 299 -24.71 18.36 -13.15
C TYR A 299 -24.10 17.22 -13.99
N ASN A 300 -23.72 17.48 -15.23
CA ASN A 300 -23.14 16.47 -16.13
C ASN A 300 -21.78 15.99 -15.63
N GLN A 301 -20.93 16.92 -15.16
CA GLN A 301 -19.62 16.57 -14.59
C GLN A 301 -19.76 15.75 -13.30
N ARG A 302 -20.76 16.07 -12.48
CA ARG A 302 -21.10 15.32 -11.27
C ARG A 302 -21.43 13.87 -11.59
N LEU A 303 -22.30 13.61 -12.57
CA LEU A 303 -22.69 12.27 -12.96
C LEU A 303 -21.50 11.46 -13.49
N MET A 304 -20.66 12.07 -14.32
CA MET A 304 -19.45 11.45 -14.86
C MET A 304 -18.46 11.07 -13.73
N ILE A 305 -18.25 11.97 -12.76
CA ILE A 305 -17.36 11.70 -11.62
C ILE A 305 -17.88 10.55 -10.76
N ILE A 306 -19.18 10.50 -10.48
CA ILE A 306 -19.80 9.41 -9.74
C ILE A 306 -19.64 8.08 -10.50
N GLY A 307 -19.90 8.06 -11.80
CA GLY A 307 -19.74 6.87 -12.62
C GLY A 307 -18.29 6.33 -12.61
N THR A 308 -17.32 7.22 -12.83
CA THR A 308 -15.91 6.85 -12.79
C THR A 308 -15.49 6.36 -11.41
N ALA A 309 -15.94 7.02 -10.33
CA ALA A 309 -15.65 6.60 -8.96
C ALA A 309 -16.19 5.19 -8.66
N ILE A 310 -17.41 4.86 -9.11
CA ILE A 310 -17.99 3.52 -8.95
C ILE A 310 -17.15 2.47 -9.70
N ILE A 311 -16.76 2.74 -10.94
CA ILE A 311 -15.93 1.83 -11.75
C ILE A 311 -14.59 1.55 -11.04
N ILE A 312 -13.92 2.59 -10.54
CA ILE A 312 -12.65 2.48 -9.84
C ILE A 312 -12.81 1.72 -8.52
N PHE A 313 -13.87 2.03 -7.74
CA PHE A 313 -14.15 1.35 -6.49
C PHE A 313 -14.32 -0.16 -6.72
N MET A 314 -15.17 -0.54 -7.67
CA MET A 314 -15.43 -1.95 -7.98
C MET A 314 -14.18 -2.68 -8.46
N PHE A 315 -13.34 -2.05 -9.29
CA PHE A 315 -12.08 -2.63 -9.73
C PHE A 315 -11.09 -2.86 -8.55
N ARG A 316 -11.01 -1.91 -7.61
CA ARG A 316 -10.09 -2.02 -6.46
C ARG A 316 -10.65 -2.87 -5.31
N ALA A 317 -11.95 -3.09 -5.27
CA ALA A 317 -12.62 -3.90 -4.24
C ALA A 317 -12.59 -5.41 -4.54
N MET A 318 -11.93 -5.84 -5.64
CA MET A 318 -11.85 -7.26 -5.98
C MET A 318 -11.11 -8.06 -4.90
N PRO A 319 -11.68 -9.20 -4.44
CA PRO A 319 -11.01 -10.06 -3.49
C PRO A 319 -9.78 -10.72 -4.10
N SER A 320 -8.83 -11.09 -3.25
CA SER A 320 -7.66 -11.90 -3.58
C SER A 320 -7.84 -13.34 -3.06
N PRO A 321 -6.98 -14.28 -3.48
CA PRO A 321 -7.00 -15.64 -2.90
C PRO A 321 -6.66 -15.66 -1.41
N GLY A 322 -6.04 -14.60 -0.89
CA GLY A 322 -5.54 -14.56 0.46
C GLY A 322 -4.23 -15.37 0.65
N PRO A 323 -3.84 -15.66 1.89
CA PRO A 323 -2.57 -16.31 2.19
C PRO A 323 -2.50 -17.77 1.75
N GLY A 324 -3.63 -18.41 1.50
CA GLY A 324 -3.69 -19.84 1.10
C GLY A 324 -2.93 -20.14 -0.19
N LEU A 325 -2.93 -19.22 -1.16
CA LEU A 325 -2.14 -19.39 -2.38
C LEU A 325 -0.64 -19.40 -2.07
N THR A 326 -0.16 -18.45 -1.28
CA THR A 326 1.26 -18.38 -0.91
C THR A 326 1.70 -19.59 -0.09
N TRP A 327 0.82 -20.12 0.78
CA TRP A 327 1.12 -21.36 1.51
C TRP A 327 1.29 -22.55 0.57
N PHE A 328 0.41 -22.69 -0.42
CA PHE A 328 0.54 -23.69 -1.48
C PHE A 328 1.83 -23.52 -2.28
N GLU A 329 2.20 -22.30 -2.63
CA GLU A 329 3.44 -22.00 -3.35
C GLU A 329 4.69 -22.41 -2.55
N ILE A 330 4.66 -22.26 -1.22
CA ILE A 330 5.76 -22.68 -0.34
C ILE A 330 5.78 -24.21 -0.16
N ASP A 331 4.63 -24.82 0.16
CA ASP A 331 4.57 -26.22 0.55
C ASP A 331 4.61 -27.18 -0.65
N GLU A 332 3.89 -26.87 -1.73
CA GLU A 332 3.72 -27.77 -2.88
C GLU A 332 4.66 -27.40 -4.05
N LEU A 333 4.86 -26.08 -4.30
CA LEU A 333 5.76 -25.64 -5.37
C LEU A 333 7.19 -25.41 -4.89
N LEU A 334 7.44 -25.54 -3.58
CA LEU A 334 8.74 -25.40 -2.94
C LEU A 334 9.44 -24.06 -3.23
N PHE A 335 8.64 -22.99 -3.22
CA PHE A 335 9.16 -21.63 -3.33
C PHE A 335 9.71 -21.16 -2.00
N ASP A 336 10.99 -20.86 -1.98
CA ASP A 336 11.73 -20.43 -0.80
C ASP A 336 11.84 -18.90 -0.71
N GLU A 337 12.37 -18.40 0.39
CA GLU A 337 12.53 -16.97 0.66
C GLU A 337 13.39 -16.28 -0.41
N GLN A 338 14.44 -16.95 -0.88
CA GLN A 338 15.30 -16.42 -1.93
C GLN A 338 14.54 -16.28 -3.24
N PHE A 339 13.74 -17.28 -3.61
CA PHE A 339 12.94 -17.23 -4.83
C PHE A 339 11.89 -16.13 -4.78
N PHE A 340 11.17 -15.95 -3.67
CA PHE A 340 10.26 -14.80 -3.49
C PHE A 340 11.00 -13.46 -3.57
N SER A 341 12.25 -13.40 -3.08
CA SER A 341 13.07 -12.19 -3.20
C SER A 341 13.41 -11.87 -4.65
N VAL A 342 13.75 -12.89 -5.45
CA VAL A 342 14.00 -12.75 -6.89
C VAL A 342 12.74 -12.30 -7.63
N LEU A 343 11.57 -12.91 -7.35
CA LEU A 343 10.30 -12.48 -7.94
C LEU A 343 9.97 -11.02 -7.59
N SER A 344 10.19 -10.63 -6.33
CA SER A 344 10.00 -9.25 -5.88
C SER A 344 10.94 -8.26 -6.57
N LEU A 345 12.18 -8.64 -6.83
CA LEU A 345 13.15 -7.83 -7.58
C LEU A 345 12.71 -7.64 -9.03
N ILE A 346 12.34 -8.72 -9.71
CA ILE A 346 11.80 -8.68 -11.09
C ILE A 346 10.56 -7.79 -11.12
N ALA A 347 9.61 -8.00 -10.21
CA ALA A 347 8.38 -7.22 -10.11
C ALA A 347 8.66 -5.73 -9.92
N SER A 348 9.54 -5.36 -8.99
CA SER A 348 9.84 -3.96 -8.67
C SER A 348 10.50 -3.23 -9.84
N ILE A 349 11.47 -3.85 -10.49
CA ILE A 349 12.16 -3.28 -11.67
C ILE A 349 11.17 -3.12 -12.83
N LEU A 350 10.40 -4.17 -13.13
CA LEU A 350 9.48 -4.16 -14.29
C LEU A 350 8.27 -3.25 -14.05
N THR A 351 7.82 -3.08 -12.80
CA THR A 351 6.82 -2.07 -12.46
C THR A 351 7.33 -0.66 -12.77
N LEU A 352 8.58 -0.36 -12.40
CA LEU A 352 9.19 0.95 -12.71
C LEU A 352 9.30 1.17 -14.22
N LEU A 353 9.77 0.17 -14.96
CA LEU A 353 9.82 0.21 -16.43
C LEU A 353 8.42 0.31 -17.04
N GLY A 354 7.44 -0.40 -16.50
CA GLY A 354 6.04 -0.37 -16.93
C GLY A 354 5.43 1.02 -16.88
N ILE A 355 5.72 1.81 -15.84
CA ILE A 355 5.27 3.21 -15.73
C ILE A 355 5.76 4.04 -16.92
N ILE A 356 7.00 3.84 -17.34
CA ILE A 356 7.60 4.57 -18.47
C ILE A 356 7.03 4.09 -19.79
N LEU A 357 7.01 2.78 -20.01
CA LEU A 357 6.61 2.16 -21.28
C LEU A 357 5.11 2.31 -21.57
N LEU A 358 4.27 2.18 -20.52
CA LEU A 358 2.81 2.22 -20.66
C LEU A 358 2.23 3.64 -20.50
N ARG A 359 3.08 4.66 -20.32
CA ARG A 359 2.64 6.06 -20.21
C ARG A 359 1.75 6.51 -21.38
N PRO A 360 2.07 6.25 -22.66
CA PRO A 360 1.19 6.63 -23.77
C PRO A 360 -0.19 5.95 -23.69
N PHE A 361 -0.22 4.66 -23.32
CA PHE A 361 -1.46 3.93 -23.11
C PHE A 361 -2.32 4.55 -22.01
N MET A 362 -1.72 4.88 -20.86
CA MET A 362 -2.40 5.52 -19.74
C MET A 362 -2.93 6.92 -20.07
N ALA A 363 -2.22 7.68 -20.90
CA ALA A 363 -2.61 9.04 -21.25
C ALA A 363 -3.68 9.11 -22.34
N GLN A 364 -3.78 8.11 -23.23
CA GLN A 364 -4.65 8.14 -24.41
C GLN A 364 -5.97 7.39 -24.23
N ASN A 365 -6.11 6.62 -23.13
CA ASN A 365 -7.29 5.79 -22.92
C ASN A 365 -8.10 6.26 -21.70
N SER A 366 -9.43 6.12 -21.79
CA SER A 366 -10.34 6.39 -20.69
C SER A 366 -10.16 5.41 -19.53
N MET A 367 -10.53 5.82 -18.31
CA MET A 367 -10.49 4.96 -17.13
C MET A 367 -11.31 3.68 -17.32
N ALA A 368 -12.49 3.78 -17.93
CA ALA A 368 -13.34 2.63 -18.21
C ALA A 368 -12.63 1.61 -19.11
N LYS A 369 -11.98 2.08 -20.22
CA LYS A 369 -11.24 1.21 -21.13
C LYS A 369 -10.00 0.59 -20.47
N ILE A 370 -9.26 1.37 -19.68
CA ILE A 370 -8.10 0.86 -18.93
C ILE A 370 -8.53 -0.26 -17.99
N ILE A 371 -9.61 -0.07 -17.22
CA ILE A 371 -10.11 -1.07 -16.27
C ILE A 371 -10.57 -2.35 -16.98
N VAL A 372 -11.27 -2.25 -18.11
CA VAL A 372 -11.66 -3.44 -18.89
C VAL A 372 -10.43 -4.22 -19.35
N ILE A 373 -9.44 -3.53 -19.93
CA ILE A 373 -8.21 -4.17 -20.40
C ILE A 373 -7.45 -4.82 -19.24
N LEU A 374 -7.32 -4.12 -18.10
CA LEU A 374 -6.63 -4.68 -16.92
C LEU A 374 -7.38 -5.85 -16.30
N SER A 375 -8.72 -5.84 -16.30
CA SER A 375 -9.52 -6.97 -15.78
C SER A 375 -9.34 -8.21 -16.65
N ILE A 376 -9.34 -8.05 -17.98
CA ILE A 376 -9.09 -9.17 -18.90
C ILE A 376 -7.65 -9.66 -18.76
N ALA A 377 -6.66 -8.75 -18.80
CA ALA A 377 -5.26 -9.09 -18.66
C ALA A 377 -4.98 -9.78 -17.31
N GLY A 378 -5.52 -9.26 -16.21
CA GLY A 378 -5.38 -9.85 -14.88
C GLY A 378 -5.97 -11.26 -14.81
N ALA A 379 -7.16 -11.48 -15.38
CA ALA A 379 -7.76 -12.82 -15.41
C ALA A 379 -6.91 -13.81 -16.23
N VAL A 380 -6.37 -13.39 -17.39
CA VAL A 380 -5.48 -14.22 -18.22
C VAL A 380 -4.16 -14.52 -17.49
N LEU A 381 -3.55 -13.51 -16.86
CA LEU A 381 -2.30 -13.65 -16.11
C LEU A 381 -2.47 -14.41 -14.79
N PHE A 382 -3.68 -14.62 -14.33
CA PHE A 382 -3.97 -15.46 -13.19
C PHE A 382 -4.12 -16.95 -13.54
N LEU A 383 -4.34 -17.29 -14.83
CA LEU A 383 -4.44 -18.67 -15.30
C LEU A 383 -3.22 -19.56 -15.02
N PRO A 384 -1.96 -19.07 -15.11
CA PRO A 384 -0.80 -19.85 -14.72
C PRO A 384 -0.83 -20.31 -13.27
N SER A 385 -1.28 -19.48 -12.32
CA SER A 385 -1.43 -19.87 -10.91
C SER A 385 -2.48 -20.97 -10.75
N ILE A 386 -3.62 -20.86 -11.43
CA ILE A 386 -4.64 -21.92 -11.48
C ILE A 386 -4.05 -23.18 -12.11
N GLY A 387 -3.34 -23.04 -13.24
CA GLY A 387 -2.72 -24.16 -13.93
C GLY A 387 -1.66 -24.88 -13.09
N MET A 388 -0.85 -24.16 -12.32
CA MET A 388 0.12 -24.75 -11.40
C MET A 388 -0.55 -25.56 -10.29
N TYR A 389 -1.68 -25.09 -9.76
CA TYR A 389 -2.46 -25.86 -8.80
C TYR A 389 -2.95 -27.20 -9.39
N TYR A 390 -3.39 -27.23 -10.65
CA TYR A 390 -3.82 -28.46 -11.35
C TYR A 390 -2.66 -29.24 -11.98
N GLY A 391 -1.41 -28.96 -11.63
CA GLY A 391 -0.24 -29.72 -12.06
C GLY A 391 0.29 -29.39 -13.46
N MET A 392 -0.11 -28.26 -14.07
CA MET A 392 0.36 -27.84 -15.40
C MET A 392 1.91 -27.81 -15.46
N HIS A 393 2.56 -27.40 -14.38
CA HIS A 393 4.03 -27.33 -14.30
C HIS A 393 4.71 -28.69 -14.42
N HIS A 394 4.06 -29.79 -14.00
CA HIS A 394 4.58 -31.14 -14.22
C HIS A 394 4.54 -31.54 -15.69
N TRP A 395 3.43 -31.22 -16.36
CA TRP A 395 3.26 -31.48 -17.78
C TRP A 395 4.25 -30.66 -18.62
N THR A 396 4.39 -29.36 -18.37
CA THR A 396 5.34 -28.49 -19.08
C THR A 396 6.78 -28.91 -18.84
N ALA A 397 7.15 -29.28 -17.59
CA ALA A 397 8.47 -29.78 -17.29
C ALA A 397 8.78 -31.09 -18.05
N SER A 398 7.81 -32.03 -18.14
CA SER A 398 8.00 -33.30 -18.84
C SER A 398 8.31 -33.12 -20.32
N ILE A 399 7.64 -32.20 -21.01
CA ILE A 399 7.82 -31.98 -22.48
C ILE A 399 9.03 -31.08 -22.79
N THR A 400 9.53 -30.32 -21.82
CA THR A 400 10.66 -29.39 -21.99
C THR A 400 11.97 -29.89 -21.38
N GLY A 401 12.02 -31.15 -20.94
CA GLY A 401 13.19 -31.68 -20.27
C GLY A 401 13.52 -31.02 -18.93
N GLY A 402 12.51 -30.53 -18.20
CA GLY A 402 12.65 -29.89 -16.90
C GLY A 402 12.85 -28.37 -16.94
N VAL A 403 12.89 -27.74 -18.12
CA VAL A 403 13.16 -26.29 -18.24
C VAL A 403 11.97 -25.45 -17.80
N VAL A 404 10.76 -25.83 -18.20
CA VAL A 404 9.53 -25.07 -17.88
C VAL A 404 8.85 -25.71 -16.68
N ASP A 405 9.46 -25.54 -15.52
CA ASP A 405 8.96 -25.94 -14.20
C ASP A 405 8.10 -24.84 -13.54
N ALA A 406 7.67 -25.04 -12.30
CA ALA A 406 6.88 -24.08 -11.56
C ALA A 406 7.62 -22.74 -11.34
N ARG A 407 8.94 -22.78 -11.09
CA ARG A 407 9.74 -21.55 -10.89
C ARG A 407 9.85 -20.74 -12.19
N PHE A 408 10.08 -21.40 -13.32
CA PHE A 408 10.10 -20.73 -14.62
C PHE A 408 8.76 -20.06 -14.93
N ILE A 409 7.64 -20.77 -14.72
CA ILE A 409 6.28 -20.24 -14.95
C ILE A 409 6.05 -19.01 -14.05
N ALA A 410 6.41 -19.07 -12.78
CA ALA A 410 6.25 -17.95 -11.84
C ALA A 410 7.09 -16.73 -12.25
N ILE A 411 8.34 -16.92 -12.71
CA ILE A 411 9.19 -15.82 -13.22
C ILE A 411 8.56 -15.13 -14.42
N ILE A 412 8.11 -15.91 -15.42
CA ILE A 412 7.49 -15.34 -16.63
C ILE A 412 6.18 -14.64 -16.29
N ASN A 413 5.34 -15.25 -15.45
CA ASN A 413 4.10 -14.63 -15.01
C ASN A 413 4.36 -13.30 -14.31
N THR A 414 5.27 -13.27 -13.35
CA THR A 414 5.68 -12.05 -12.63
C THR A 414 6.23 -11.01 -13.62
N ALA A 415 7.03 -11.41 -14.59
CA ALA A 415 7.61 -10.49 -15.57
C ALA A 415 6.55 -9.83 -16.47
N VAL A 416 5.49 -10.55 -16.82
CA VAL A 416 4.41 -10.01 -17.70
C VAL A 416 3.40 -9.19 -16.88
N GLU A 417 3.09 -9.60 -15.65
CA GLU A 417 2.11 -8.93 -14.79
C GLU A 417 2.63 -7.60 -14.20
N SER A 418 3.88 -7.57 -13.76
CA SER A 418 4.44 -6.46 -12.99
C SER A 418 4.36 -5.09 -13.67
N PRO A 419 4.59 -4.94 -15.00
CA PRO A 419 4.42 -3.66 -15.67
C PRO A 419 3.02 -3.07 -15.56
N LEU A 420 1.99 -3.90 -15.35
CA LEU A 420 0.60 -3.50 -15.28
C LEU A 420 0.20 -2.95 -13.89
N GLY A 421 0.98 -3.22 -12.85
CA GLY A 421 0.64 -2.93 -11.46
C GLY A 421 0.30 -1.47 -11.14
N GLN A 422 0.86 -0.51 -11.90
CA GLN A 422 0.59 0.93 -11.71
C GLN A 422 -0.31 1.55 -12.77
N VAL A 423 -0.74 0.77 -13.77
CA VAL A 423 -1.49 1.28 -14.94
C VAL A 423 -2.86 1.84 -14.57
N ALA A 424 -3.53 1.30 -13.55
CA ALA A 424 -4.79 1.85 -13.06
C ALA A 424 -4.58 3.04 -12.12
N MET A 425 -3.50 3.05 -11.33
CA MET A 425 -3.28 4.04 -10.26
C MET A 425 -2.91 5.42 -10.82
N ILE A 426 -2.02 5.48 -11.80
CA ILE A 426 -1.53 6.76 -12.35
C ILE A 426 -2.64 7.53 -13.09
N PRO A 427 -3.43 6.92 -14.00
CA PRO A 427 -4.57 7.62 -14.62
C PRO A 427 -5.62 8.06 -13.61
N LEU A 428 -5.86 7.27 -12.55
CA LEU A 428 -6.76 7.64 -11.46
C LEU A 428 -6.33 8.94 -10.80
N LEU A 429 -5.07 9.05 -10.41
CA LEU A 429 -4.54 10.26 -9.75
C LEU A 429 -4.60 11.47 -10.70
N ALA A 430 -4.27 11.27 -11.98
CA ALA A 430 -4.37 12.30 -13.01
C ALA A 430 -5.82 12.75 -13.24
N TRP A 431 -6.77 11.81 -13.25
CA TRP A 431 -8.19 12.09 -13.40
C TRP A 431 -8.74 12.88 -12.20
N ILE A 432 -8.38 12.54 -10.97
CA ILE A 432 -8.73 13.30 -9.76
C ILE A 432 -8.19 14.73 -9.89
N ALA A 433 -6.93 14.90 -10.25
CA ALA A 433 -6.30 16.21 -10.38
C ALA A 433 -6.95 17.09 -11.46
N LYS A 434 -7.36 16.49 -12.59
CA LYS A 434 -8.04 17.19 -13.72
C LYS A 434 -9.42 17.70 -13.32
N ASN A 435 -10.18 16.90 -12.55
CA ASN A 435 -11.59 17.19 -12.24
C ASN A 435 -11.77 18.00 -10.94
N ALA A 436 -10.71 18.17 -10.15
CA ALA A 436 -10.77 18.91 -8.89
C ALA A 436 -10.91 20.43 -9.13
N PRO A 437 -11.90 21.11 -8.50
CA PRO A 437 -11.98 22.57 -8.53
C PRO A 437 -10.70 23.22 -8.01
N ALA A 438 -10.29 24.34 -8.62
CA ALA A 438 -9.00 24.99 -8.33
C ALA A 438 -8.81 25.33 -6.84
N HIS A 439 -9.90 25.72 -6.15
CA HIS A 439 -9.91 26.11 -4.73
C HIS A 439 -10.10 24.94 -3.75
N LEU A 440 -10.34 23.71 -4.23
CA LEU A 440 -10.63 22.51 -3.43
C LEU A 440 -9.78 21.30 -3.82
N LYS A 441 -8.69 21.50 -4.56
CA LYS A 441 -7.86 20.38 -5.09
C LYS A 441 -7.38 19.42 -4.01
N ALA A 442 -6.84 19.95 -2.92
CA ALA A 442 -6.31 19.12 -1.82
C ALA A 442 -7.43 18.30 -1.14
N THR A 443 -8.56 18.95 -0.82
CA THR A 443 -9.73 18.27 -0.21
C THR A 443 -10.31 17.22 -1.15
N PHE A 444 -10.47 17.55 -2.43
CA PHE A 444 -10.97 16.62 -3.44
C PHE A 444 -10.06 15.39 -3.56
N PHE A 445 -8.76 15.63 -3.65
CA PHE A 445 -7.75 14.55 -3.71
C PHE A 445 -7.79 13.67 -2.46
N ALA A 446 -7.83 14.26 -1.27
CA ALA A 446 -7.86 13.51 0.00
C ALA A 446 -9.12 12.62 0.13
N VAL A 447 -10.30 13.15 -0.22
CA VAL A 447 -11.57 12.39 -0.16
C VAL A 447 -11.57 11.23 -1.17
N PHE A 448 -11.13 11.48 -2.41
CA PHE A 448 -11.05 10.40 -3.41
C PHE A 448 -9.97 9.37 -3.09
N ALA A 449 -8.83 9.79 -2.53
CA ALA A 449 -7.81 8.86 -2.03
C ALA A 449 -8.36 7.97 -0.90
N SER A 450 -9.08 8.56 0.06
CA SER A 450 -9.76 7.80 1.14
C SER A 450 -10.80 6.83 0.58
N PHE A 451 -11.58 7.24 -0.42
CA PHE A 451 -12.55 6.38 -1.10
C PHE A 451 -11.89 5.18 -1.79
N THR A 452 -10.78 5.41 -2.49
CA THR A 452 -10.05 4.31 -3.15
C THR A 452 -9.34 3.38 -2.15
N ASN A 453 -8.90 3.89 -1.00
CA ASN A 453 -8.37 3.05 0.07
C ASN A 453 -9.45 2.23 0.75
N LEU A 454 -10.66 2.77 0.87
CA LEU A 454 -11.82 2.03 1.38
C LEU A 454 -12.20 0.85 0.47
N ALA A 455 -11.99 0.97 -0.84
CA ALA A 455 -12.16 -0.16 -1.75
C ALA A 455 -11.21 -1.34 -1.43
N LEU A 456 -9.98 -1.06 -0.96
CA LEU A 456 -9.07 -2.11 -0.49
C LEU A 456 -9.58 -2.78 0.80
N SER A 457 -10.26 -2.04 1.68
CA SER A 457 -10.94 -2.62 2.84
C SER A 457 -12.10 -3.55 2.42
N ALA A 458 -12.85 -3.18 1.37
CA ALA A 458 -13.85 -4.06 0.77
C ALA A 458 -13.22 -5.33 0.18
N SER A 459 -12.07 -5.20 -0.52
CA SER A 459 -11.28 -6.33 -1.02
C SER A 459 -10.88 -7.28 0.11
N ALA A 460 -10.37 -6.75 1.22
CA ALA A 460 -9.98 -7.56 2.39
C ALA A 460 -11.17 -8.31 3.00
N LEU A 461 -12.36 -7.66 3.11
CA LEU A 461 -13.58 -8.32 3.55
C LEU A 461 -14.02 -9.41 2.58
N GLY A 462 -14.00 -9.15 1.28
CA GLY A 462 -14.29 -10.15 0.25
C GLY A 462 -13.35 -11.36 0.34
N THR A 463 -12.05 -11.10 0.52
CA THR A 463 -11.03 -12.15 0.73
C THR A 463 -11.33 -12.96 2.00
N LYS A 464 -11.68 -12.30 3.12
CA LYS A 464 -12.08 -12.97 4.37
C LYS A 464 -13.23 -13.96 4.12
N TYR A 465 -14.32 -13.49 3.47
CA TYR A 465 -15.48 -14.33 3.23
C TYR A 465 -15.19 -15.49 2.28
N LEU A 466 -14.42 -15.26 1.22
CA LEU A 466 -14.01 -16.35 0.33
C LEU A 466 -13.18 -17.41 1.06
N ASN A 467 -12.26 -17.00 1.95
CA ASN A 467 -11.47 -17.93 2.76
C ASN A 467 -12.24 -18.55 3.95
N GLN A 468 -13.47 -18.12 4.22
CA GLN A 468 -14.40 -18.82 5.13
C GLN A 468 -15.26 -19.86 4.40
N VAL A 469 -15.54 -19.62 3.10
CA VAL A 469 -16.28 -20.56 2.24
C VAL A 469 -15.35 -21.65 1.73
N PHE A 470 -14.17 -21.28 1.22
CA PHE A 470 -13.16 -22.19 0.72
C PHE A 470 -12.04 -22.28 1.76
N ILE A 471 -12.07 -23.34 2.56
CA ILE A 471 -11.16 -23.50 3.69
C ILE A 471 -9.83 -24.07 3.19
N VAL A 472 -8.77 -23.28 3.31
CA VAL A 472 -7.41 -23.69 3.00
C VAL A 472 -6.60 -23.66 4.30
N THR A 473 -5.99 -24.80 4.64
CA THR A 473 -5.13 -24.94 5.82
C THR A 473 -3.70 -25.31 5.41
N ARG A 474 -2.75 -24.95 6.25
CA ARG A 474 -1.34 -25.34 6.13
C ARG A 474 -0.95 -26.26 7.26
N GLU A 475 0.15 -26.97 7.11
CA GLU A 475 0.74 -27.72 8.21
C GLU A 475 1.24 -26.76 9.29
N VAL A 476 0.80 -26.99 10.53
CA VAL A 476 1.27 -26.26 11.72
C VAL A 476 1.72 -27.28 12.73
N LYS A 477 2.96 -27.14 13.22
CA LYS A 477 3.56 -27.97 14.26
C LYS A 477 3.60 -27.22 15.58
N ASP A 478 3.34 -27.93 16.68
CA ASP A 478 3.63 -27.44 18.01
C ASP A 478 5.17 -27.30 18.18
N LYS A 479 5.62 -26.14 18.65
CA LYS A 479 7.05 -25.83 18.78
C LYS A 479 7.76 -26.61 19.87
N ILE A 480 7.01 -27.13 20.86
CA ILE A 480 7.58 -27.81 22.02
C ILE A 480 7.60 -29.33 21.79
N THR A 481 6.46 -29.87 21.30
CA THR A 481 6.30 -31.32 21.11
C THR A 481 6.67 -31.76 19.70
N ASN A 482 6.75 -30.83 18.74
CA ASN A 482 6.93 -31.08 17.30
C ASN A 482 5.79 -31.92 16.67
N ASP A 483 4.66 -32.04 17.37
CA ASP A 483 3.48 -32.71 16.87
C ASP A 483 2.74 -31.84 15.86
N ILE A 484 2.12 -32.46 14.84
CA ILE A 484 1.28 -31.76 13.87
C ILE A 484 -0.04 -31.40 14.54
N VAL A 485 -0.27 -30.10 14.72
CA VAL A 485 -1.52 -29.53 15.28
C VAL A 485 -2.58 -29.35 14.20
N THR A 486 -2.17 -28.96 13.01
CA THR A 486 -3.04 -28.78 11.85
C THR A 486 -2.36 -29.38 10.63
N THR A 487 -3.09 -30.19 9.86
CA THR A 487 -2.60 -30.74 8.60
C THR A 487 -2.80 -29.76 7.46
N ALA A 488 -1.92 -29.78 6.47
CA ALA A 488 -2.12 -29.04 5.23
C ALA A 488 -3.29 -29.63 4.45
N ASP A 489 -4.20 -28.76 4.00
CA ASP A 489 -5.29 -29.12 3.10
C ASP A 489 -5.51 -28.00 2.09
N TYR A 490 -5.14 -28.27 0.84
CA TYR A 490 -5.27 -27.35 -0.30
C TYR A 490 -6.40 -27.77 -1.25
N SER A 491 -7.25 -28.72 -0.87
CA SER A 491 -8.28 -29.32 -1.76
C SER A 491 -9.25 -28.28 -2.33
N GLU A 492 -9.61 -27.25 -1.56
CA GLU A 492 -10.53 -26.19 -1.98
C GLU A 492 -9.84 -24.98 -2.64
N LEU A 493 -8.49 -24.94 -2.65
CA LEU A 493 -7.75 -23.83 -3.22
C LEU A 493 -8.06 -23.61 -4.71
N GLY A 494 -8.20 -24.69 -5.49
CA GLY A 494 -8.51 -24.58 -6.92
C GLY A 494 -9.83 -23.86 -7.19
N LEU A 495 -10.87 -24.18 -6.43
CA LEU A 495 -12.17 -23.50 -6.53
C LEU A 495 -12.10 -22.06 -6.06
N LEU A 496 -11.33 -21.77 -5.00
CA LEU A 496 -11.06 -20.41 -4.55
C LEU A 496 -10.40 -19.58 -5.66
N LEU A 497 -9.36 -20.09 -6.32
CA LEU A 497 -8.65 -19.40 -7.38
C LEU A 497 -9.55 -19.11 -8.59
N ILE A 498 -10.34 -20.09 -9.03
CA ILE A 498 -11.31 -19.93 -10.13
C ILE A 498 -12.36 -18.87 -9.78
N THR A 499 -12.88 -18.91 -8.54
CA THR A 499 -13.88 -17.97 -8.06
C THR A 499 -13.32 -16.54 -8.03
N VAL A 500 -12.12 -16.35 -7.51
CA VAL A 500 -11.43 -15.03 -7.48
C VAL A 500 -11.20 -14.52 -8.91
N ALA A 501 -10.71 -15.35 -9.82
CA ALA A 501 -10.51 -14.97 -11.23
C ALA A 501 -11.83 -14.56 -11.90
N GLY A 502 -12.90 -15.33 -11.67
CA GLY A 502 -14.24 -15.04 -12.19
C GLY A 502 -14.80 -13.71 -11.65
N ILE A 503 -14.68 -13.46 -10.36
CA ILE A 503 -15.12 -12.20 -9.73
C ILE A 503 -14.30 -11.02 -10.29
N ALA A 504 -12.98 -11.14 -10.35
CA ALA A 504 -12.09 -10.09 -10.84
C ALA A 504 -12.30 -9.74 -12.32
N LEU A 505 -12.80 -10.70 -13.12
CA LEU A 505 -13.16 -10.48 -14.51
C LEU A 505 -14.57 -9.88 -14.65
N ILE A 506 -15.57 -10.51 -14.05
CA ILE A 506 -16.98 -10.23 -14.31
C ILE A 506 -17.44 -8.93 -13.65
N LEU A 507 -17.07 -8.69 -12.38
CA LEU A 507 -17.60 -7.53 -11.64
C LEU A 507 -17.12 -6.19 -12.18
N PRO A 508 -15.82 -5.95 -12.46
CA PRO A 508 -15.39 -4.67 -13.01
C PRO A 508 -15.94 -4.43 -14.42
N ILE A 509 -15.91 -5.45 -15.30
CA ILE A 509 -16.44 -5.35 -16.66
C ILE A 509 -17.94 -5.13 -16.65
N GLY A 510 -18.69 -5.89 -15.85
CA GLY A 510 -20.13 -5.70 -15.67
C GLY A 510 -20.48 -4.30 -15.15
N THR A 511 -19.70 -3.79 -14.18
CA THR A 511 -19.85 -2.43 -13.68
C THR A 511 -19.62 -1.40 -14.78
N VAL A 512 -18.55 -1.54 -15.58
CA VAL A 512 -18.30 -0.64 -16.71
C VAL A 512 -19.47 -0.66 -17.70
N ILE A 513 -19.98 -1.85 -18.07
CA ILE A 513 -21.13 -1.98 -18.99
C ILE A 513 -22.36 -1.28 -18.42
N ILE A 514 -22.71 -1.53 -17.14
CA ILE A 514 -23.87 -0.91 -16.49
C ILE A 514 -23.73 0.62 -16.44
N ILE A 515 -22.56 1.13 -16.04
CA ILE A 515 -22.33 2.58 -15.95
C ILE A 515 -22.39 3.24 -17.32
N GLN A 516 -21.79 2.62 -18.35
CA GLN A 516 -21.80 3.19 -19.71
C GLN A 516 -23.21 3.23 -20.35
N HIS A 517 -24.14 2.35 -19.92
CA HIS A 517 -25.55 2.36 -20.37
C HIS A 517 -26.46 3.15 -19.43
N SER A 518 -25.94 3.79 -18.39
CA SER A 518 -26.68 4.58 -17.40
C SER A 518 -26.52 6.09 -17.64
N ARG A 519 -27.24 6.90 -16.85
CA ARG A 519 -27.04 8.36 -16.77
C ARG A 519 -25.65 8.76 -16.22
N PHE A 520 -24.89 7.82 -15.64
CA PHE A 520 -23.56 8.03 -15.07
C PHE A 520 -22.45 7.71 -16.07
N ARG A 521 -22.77 7.56 -17.35
CA ARG A 521 -21.77 7.20 -18.36
C ARG A 521 -20.59 8.17 -18.33
N THR A 522 -19.40 7.60 -18.44
CA THR A 522 -18.14 8.34 -18.50
C THR A 522 -17.84 8.63 -19.97
N THR A 523 -17.85 9.91 -20.35
CA THR A 523 -17.37 10.39 -21.65
C THR A 523 -16.01 11.02 -21.40
N ASP A 524 -14.94 10.29 -21.72
CA ASP A 524 -13.58 10.86 -21.75
C ASP A 524 -13.19 11.17 -23.18
#